data_9e69bbc0f7a99878e1c4e2a59168d3b1
#
_entry.id   9e69bbc0f7a99878e1c4e2a59168d3b1
#
_cell.length_a   1.000
_cell.length_b   1.000
_cell.length_c   1.000
_cell.angle_alpha   90.00
_cell.angle_beta   90.00
_cell.angle_gamma   90.00
#
_symmetry.space_group_name_H-M   'P 1'
#
loop_
_entity.id
_entity.type
_entity.pdbx_description
1 polymer ?
#
loop_
_entity_poly.entity_id
_entity_poly.type
_entity_poly.pdbx_seq_one_letter_code
_entity_poly.pdbx_strand_id
1 'polypeptide(L)'
;MSDDEPRPRSSSPPATPRRWPTWVYGVGDEPDARFTFANERTFLAWIRTSLALIAAGVSLDAFVRDIPSAVRGTIGIALVLTGIVAGGTAYLRWRASERAMRLRQPLPGFVLAPLLTMGIVAVGLVLAVLMLMRR
;
A
#
# COMPACT_ATOMS: atom_id res chain seq x y z
N MET A 1 -13.36 16.38 -64.89
CA MET A 1 -12.65 17.03 -63.81
C MET A 1 -13.04 16.24 -62.56
N SER A 2 -12.23 15.22 -62.28
CA SER A 2 -12.55 14.20 -61.24
C SER A 2 -12.01 14.69 -59.91
N ASP A 3 -12.94 14.97 -58.99
CA ASP A 3 -12.61 15.29 -57.60
C ASP A 3 -12.19 14.01 -56.87
N ASP A 4 -10.86 13.77 -56.93
CA ASP A 4 -10.24 12.70 -56.17
C ASP A 4 -9.83 13.26 -54.79
N GLU A 5 -10.86 13.47 -53.95
CA GLU A 5 -10.66 13.92 -52.59
C GLU A 5 -10.11 12.75 -51.76
N PRO A 6 -8.92 12.86 -51.15
CA PRO A 6 -8.32 11.78 -50.37
C PRO A 6 -9.18 11.55 -49.12
N ARG A 7 -9.82 10.39 -49.04
CA ARG A 7 -10.56 9.94 -47.85
C ARG A 7 -9.65 10.01 -46.63
N PRO A 8 -10.08 10.64 -45.51
CA PRO A 8 -9.29 10.66 -44.30
C PRO A 8 -9.05 9.23 -43.82
N ARG A 9 -7.76 8.88 -43.66
CA ARG A 9 -7.36 7.59 -43.10
C ARG A 9 -7.99 7.48 -41.72
N SER A 10 -8.85 6.47 -41.54
CA SER A 10 -9.38 6.11 -40.23
C SER A 10 -8.18 5.74 -39.34
N SER A 11 -7.72 6.67 -38.50
CA SER A 11 -6.76 6.37 -37.47
C SER A 11 -7.44 5.45 -36.45
N SER A 12 -7.21 4.15 -36.57
CA SER A 12 -7.57 3.21 -35.53
C SER A 12 -6.93 3.72 -34.22
N PRO A 13 -7.67 3.81 -33.12
CA PRO A 13 -7.09 4.23 -31.85
C PRO A 13 -5.91 3.30 -31.50
N PRO A 14 -4.80 3.85 -31.01
CA PRO A 14 -3.63 3.05 -30.66
C PRO A 14 -4.05 1.95 -29.69
N ALA A 15 -3.68 0.70 -29.99
CA ALA A 15 -3.97 -0.44 -29.14
C ALA A 15 -3.39 -0.18 -27.76
N THR A 16 -4.24 -0.12 -26.76
CA THR A 16 -3.82 0.05 -25.37
C THR A 16 -2.89 -1.08 -24.98
N PRO A 17 -1.66 -0.81 -24.52
CA PRO A 17 -0.74 -1.86 -24.14
C PRO A 17 -1.34 -2.72 -23.02
N ARG A 18 -1.32 -4.03 -23.21
CA ARG A 18 -1.81 -4.99 -22.18
C ARG A 18 -0.89 -4.89 -20.96
N ARG A 19 -1.36 -4.16 -19.94
CA ARG A 19 -0.66 -4.03 -18.65
C ARG A 19 -1.12 -5.13 -17.69
N TRP A 20 -0.19 -5.68 -16.95
CA TRP A 20 -0.48 -6.63 -15.87
C TRP A 20 -0.60 -5.90 -14.53
N PRO A 21 -1.53 -6.25 -13.63
CA PRO A 21 -2.53 -7.32 -13.73
C PRO A 21 -3.78 -6.90 -14.53
N THR A 22 -4.22 -7.78 -15.45
CA THR A 22 -5.31 -7.49 -16.42
C THR A 22 -6.65 -7.17 -15.77
N TRP A 23 -6.91 -7.73 -14.58
CA TRP A 23 -8.15 -7.47 -13.81
C TRP A 23 -8.20 -6.06 -13.17
N VAL A 24 -7.09 -5.33 -13.13
CA VAL A 24 -7.03 -3.91 -12.75
C VAL A 24 -7.06 -3.03 -14.01
N TYR A 25 -6.21 -3.33 -14.97
CA TYR A 25 -5.97 -2.48 -16.14
C TYR A 25 -6.91 -2.76 -17.33
N GLY A 26 -7.65 -3.89 -17.31
CA GLY A 26 -8.57 -4.30 -18.36
C GLY A 26 -10.00 -3.73 -18.21
N VAL A 27 -10.25 -2.81 -17.28
CA VAL A 27 -11.59 -2.26 -17.03
C VAL A 27 -11.60 -0.73 -17.14
N GLY A 28 -12.69 -0.17 -17.70
CA GLY A 28 -12.93 1.27 -17.79
C GLY A 28 -11.94 2.02 -18.67
N ASP A 29 -11.95 3.35 -18.52
CA ASP A 29 -11.07 4.28 -19.24
C ASP A 29 -9.75 4.48 -18.47
N GLU A 30 -8.69 4.89 -19.18
CA GLU A 30 -7.42 5.23 -18.56
C GLU A 30 -7.59 6.54 -17.74
N PRO A 31 -7.35 6.51 -16.41
CA PRO A 31 -7.46 7.71 -15.59
C PRO A 31 -6.34 8.70 -15.90
N ASP A 32 -6.52 9.96 -15.48
CA ASP A 32 -5.43 10.94 -15.55
C ASP A 32 -4.20 10.41 -14.81
N ALA A 33 -3.04 10.44 -15.49
CA ALA A 33 -1.78 9.93 -14.96
C ALA A 33 -1.39 10.52 -13.59
N ARG A 34 -1.84 11.75 -13.30
CA ARG A 34 -1.60 12.39 -11.99
C ARG A 34 -2.20 11.60 -10.83
N PHE A 35 -3.41 11.08 -11.00
CA PHE A 35 -4.08 10.30 -9.96
C PHE A 35 -3.44 8.92 -9.80
N THR A 36 -3.06 8.27 -10.89
CA THR A 36 -2.32 7.01 -10.84
C THR A 36 -1.00 7.17 -10.10
N PHE A 37 -0.19 8.18 -10.43
CA PHE A 37 1.05 8.46 -9.71
C PHE A 37 0.85 8.82 -8.24
N ALA A 38 -0.23 9.55 -7.89
CA ALA A 38 -0.55 9.82 -6.50
C ALA A 38 -0.89 8.54 -5.74
N ASN A 39 -1.64 7.61 -6.35
CA ASN A 39 -1.97 6.31 -5.80
C ASN A 39 -0.71 5.44 -5.59
N GLU A 40 0.20 5.42 -6.56
CA GLU A 40 1.48 4.73 -6.47
C GLU A 40 2.36 5.28 -5.34
N ARG A 41 2.46 6.60 -5.20
CA ARG A 41 3.21 7.24 -4.10
C ARG A 41 2.66 6.83 -2.74
N THR A 42 1.34 6.81 -2.59
CA THR A 42 0.68 6.37 -1.37
C THR A 42 0.98 4.90 -1.08
N PHE A 43 0.90 4.04 -2.08
CA PHE A 43 1.26 2.63 -1.97
C PHE A 43 2.70 2.44 -1.50
N LEU A 44 3.67 3.11 -2.15
CA LEU A 44 5.08 3.02 -1.80
C LEU A 44 5.38 3.55 -0.38
N ALA A 45 4.66 4.59 0.07
CA ALA A 45 4.77 5.07 1.45
C ALA A 45 4.33 4.00 2.46
N TRP A 46 3.24 3.28 2.19
CA TRP A 46 2.78 2.18 3.03
C TRP A 46 3.72 0.97 3.02
N ILE A 47 4.26 0.61 1.86
CA ILE A 47 5.28 -0.45 1.77
C ILE A 47 6.52 -0.10 2.60
N ARG A 48 6.96 1.15 2.57
CA ARG A 48 8.08 1.62 3.40
C ARG A 48 7.77 1.47 4.90
N THR A 49 6.57 1.87 5.33
CA THR A 49 6.12 1.69 6.73
C THR A 49 6.05 0.22 7.12
N SER A 50 5.52 -0.63 6.25
CA SER A 50 5.47 -2.08 6.45
C SER A 50 6.86 -2.68 6.65
N LEU A 51 7.82 -2.34 5.78
CA LEU A 51 9.20 -2.81 5.89
C LEU A 51 9.87 -2.31 7.17
N ALA A 52 9.63 -1.05 7.57
CA ALA A 52 10.16 -0.50 8.81
C ALA A 52 9.64 -1.25 10.05
N LEU A 53 8.36 -1.60 10.09
CA LEU A 53 7.77 -2.39 11.17
C LEU A 53 8.36 -3.81 11.25
N ILE A 54 8.50 -4.47 10.10
CA ILE A 54 9.14 -5.80 10.03
C ILE A 54 10.59 -5.73 10.50
N ALA A 55 11.35 -4.76 10.00
CA ALA A 55 12.75 -4.56 10.40
C ALA A 55 12.89 -4.25 11.89
N ALA A 56 12.00 -3.42 12.46
CA ALA A 56 11.97 -3.12 13.88
C ALA A 56 11.70 -4.37 14.72
N GLY A 57 10.72 -5.21 14.31
CA GLY A 57 10.40 -6.46 15.01
C GLY A 57 11.57 -7.45 15.03
N VAL A 58 12.22 -7.65 13.88
CA VAL A 58 13.40 -8.50 13.76
C VAL A 58 14.59 -7.94 14.56
N SER A 59 14.84 -6.64 14.48
CA SER A 59 15.92 -5.97 15.21
C SER A 59 15.72 -6.04 16.71
N LEU A 60 14.49 -5.89 17.19
CA LEU A 60 14.17 -6.02 18.61
C LEU A 60 14.56 -7.40 19.13
N ASP A 61 14.23 -8.45 18.41
CA ASP A 61 14.58 -9.81 18.81
C ASP A 61 16.07 -10.11 18.72
N ALA A 62 16.74 -9.61 17.69
CA ALA A 62 18.16 -9.88 17.46
C ALA A 62 19.10 -9.13 18.40
N PHE A 63 18.81 -7.85 18.70
CA PHE A 63 19.78 -6.95 19.33
C PHE A 63 19.44 -6.54 20.77
N VAL A 64 18.17 -6.57 21.18
CA VAL A 64 17.77 -6.14 22.52
C VAL A 64 17.79 -7.32 23.48
N ARG A 65 18.87 -7.47 24.25
CA ARG A 65 19.07 -8.61 25.18
C ARG A 65 18.57 -8.36 26.61
N ASP A 66 18.36 -7.11 26.97
CA ASP A 66 17.99 -6.73 28.34
C ASP A 66 16.50 -6.92 28.67
N ILE A 67 15.66 -7.31 27.75
CA ILE A 67 14.24 -7.61 27.95
C ILE A 67 14.06 -9.12 28.06
N PRO A 68 13.20 -9.62 28.98
CA PRO A 68 12.87 -11.04 29.03
C PRO A 68 12.48 -11.57 27.65
N SER A 69 13.02 -12.72 27.28
CA SER A 69 12.88 -13.30 25.92
C SER A 69 11.44 -13.44 25.48
N ALA A 70 10.53 -13.83 26.40
CA ALA A 70 9.11 -13.95 26.11
C ALA A 70 8.46 -12.60 25.71
N VAL A 71 8.77 -11.52 26.44
CA VAL A 71 8.24 -10.18 26.15
C VAL A 71 8.82 -9.66 24.82
N ARG A 72 10.12 -9.80 24.63
CA ARG A 72 10.82 -9.40 23.41
C ARG A 72 10.24 -10.11 22.19
N GLY A 73 10.11 -11.44 22.25
CA GLY A 73 9.57 -12.23 21.17
C GLY A 73 8.11 -11.87 20.84
N THR A 74 7.27 -11.65 21.88
CA THR A 74 5.88 -11.24 21.67
C THR A 74 5.78 -9.89 20.95
N ILE A 75 6.54 -8.89 21.38
CA ILE A 75 6.56 -7.56 20.75
C ILE A 75 7.13 -7.65 19.33
N GLY A 76 8.24 -8.39 19.15
CA GLY A 76 8.87 -8.61 17.84
C GLY A 76 7.89 -9.22 16.84
N ILE A 77 7.21 -10.30 17.23
CA ILE A 77 6.19 -10.97 16.40
C ILE A 77 5.02 -10.02 16.10
N ALA A 78 4.54 -9.28 17.10
CA ALA A 78 3.45 -8.32 16.91
C ALA A 78 3.81 -7.24 15.88
N LEU A 79 5.03 -6.70 15.92
CA LEU A 79 5.53 -5.73 14.95
C LEU A 79 5.63 -6.34 13.55
N VAL A 80 6.18 -7.55 13.42
CA VAL A 80 6.28 -8.25 12.13
C VAL A 80 4.90 -8.50 11.53
N LEU A 81 3.95 -9.02 12.33
CA LEU A 81 2.59 -9.27 11.86
C LEU A 81 1.88 -7.97 11.45
N THR A 82 2.05 -6.90 12.23
CA THR A 82 1.51 -5.57 11.87
C THR A 82 2.08 -5.08 10.56
N GLY A 83 3.38 -5.26 10.32
CA GLY A 83 4.03 -4.93 9.06
C GLY A 83 3.47 -5.74 7.89
N ILE A 84 3.30 -7.05 8.04
CA ILE A 84 2.71 -7.92 7.01
C ILE A 84 1.28 -7.46 6.66
N VAL A 85 0.45 -7.20 7.67
CA VAL A 85 -0.92 -6.71 7.47
C VAL A 85 -0.92 -5.34 6.78
N ALA A 86 -0.03 -4.43 7.19
CA ALA A 86 0.10 -3.11 6.57
C ALA A 86 0.46 -3.22 5.08
N GLY A 87 1.41 -4.07 4.72
CA GLY A 87 1.80 -4.30 3.33
C GLY A 87 0.68 -4.93 2.49
N GLY A 88 0.02 -5.96 3.02
CA GLY A 88 -1.11 -6.60 2.36
C GLY A 88 -2.28 -5.63 2.11
N THR A 89 -2.63 -4.84 3.12
CA THR A 89 -3.70 -3.84 2.99
C THR A 89 -3.34 -2.69 2.05
N ALA A 90 -2.07 -2.29 2.01
CA ALA A 90 -1.56 -1.31 1.04
C ALA A 90 -1.81 -1.77 -0.40
N TYR A 91 -1.50 -3.03 -0.69
CA TYR A 91 -1.73 -3.62 -2.01
C TYR A 91 -3.23 -3.69 -2.37
N LEU A 92 -4.06 -4.17 -1.43
CA LEU A 92 -5.51 -4.26 -1.65
C LEU A 92 -6.12 -2.88 -1.91
N ARG A 93 -5.70 -1.86 -1.16
CA ARG A 93 -6.14 -0.48 -1.34
C ARG A 93 -5.68 0.11 -2.67
N TRP A 94 -4.40 -0.03 -3.01
CA TRP A 94 -3.86 0.43 -4.28
C TRP A 94 -4.69 -0.10 -5.46
N ARG A 95 -4.94 -1.41 -5.45
CA ARG A 95 -5.76 -2.09 -6.43
C ARG A 95 -7.19 -1.55 -6.53
N ALA A 96 -7.83 -1.38 -5.37
CA ALA A 96 -9.20 -0.91 -5.29
C ALA A 96 -9.32 0.54 -5.76
N SER A 97 -8.37 1.41 -5.40
CA SER A 97 -8.31 2.80 -5.84
C SER A 97 -8.08 2.92 -7.34
N GLU A 98 -7.15 2.14 -7.90
CA GLU A 98 -6.87 2.13 -9.34
C GLU A 98 -8.12 1.72 -10.15
N ARG A 99 -8.80 0.66 -9.69
CA ARG A 99 -10.04 0.21 -10.34
C ARG A 99 -11.16 1.23 -10.22
N ALA A 100 -11.33 1.87 -9.06
CA ALA A 100 -12.36 2.90 -8.85
C ALA A 100 -12.13 4.11 -9.77
N MET A 101 -10.89 4.56 -9.92
CA MET A 101 -10.54 5.66 -10.83
C MET A 101 -10.88 5.31 -12.29
N ARG A 102 -10.58 4.09 -12.75
CA ARG A 102 -10.91 3.62 -14.09
C ARG A 102 -12.41 3.55 -14.37
N LEU A 103 -13.18 3.18 -13.36
CA LEU A 103 -14.65 3.07 -13.44
C LEU A 103 -15.36 4.38 -13.07
N ARG A 104 -14.63 5.48 -12.81
CA ARG A 104 -15.17 6.77 -12.34
C ARG A 104 -16.06 6.63 -11.10
N GLN A 105 -15.72 5.69 -10.22
CA GLN A 105 -16.43 5.44 -8.97
C GLN A 105 -15.78 6.17 -7.79
N PRO A 106 -16.51 6.44 -6.71
CA PRO A 106 -15.93 6.99 -5.49
C PRO A 106 -14.78 6.12 -4.97
N LEU A 107 -13.71 6.77 -4.47
CA LEU A 107 -12.57 6.07 -3.90
C LEU A 107 -12.98 5.32 -2.62
N PRO A 108 -12.49 4.08 -2.42
CA PRO A 108 -12.78 3.32 -1.22
C PRO A 108 -12.21 4.01 0.03
N GLY A 109 -13.01 4.08 1.09
CA GLY A 109 -12.59 4.62 2.39
C GLY A 109 -11.47 3.78 3.02
N PHE A 110 -10.62 4.40 3.83
CA PHE A 110 -9.52 3.72 4.52
C PHE A 110 -9.94 3.27 5.93
N VAL A 111 -10.70 2.20 6.01
CA VAL A 111 -11.24 1.67 7.28
C VAL A 111 -10.15 1.11 8.21
N LEU A 112 -9.03 0.65 7.67
CA LEU A 112 -7.93 0.04 8.44
C LEU A 112 -6.95 1.05 9.07
N ALA A 113 -7.01 2.34 8.70
CA ALA A 113 -6.12 3.35 9.27
C ALA A 113 -6.24 3.44 10.80
N PRO A 114 -7.43 3.56 11.40
CA PRO A 114 -7.55 3.63 12.84
C PRO A 114 -7.04 2.36 13.53
N LEU A 115 -7.27 1.18 12.96
CA LEU A 115 -6.81 -0.08 13.53
C LEU A 115 -5.28 -0.17 13.57
N LEU A 116 -4.61 0.18 12.48
CA LEU A 116 -3.14 0.23 12.42
C LEU A 116 -2.57 1.27 13.38
N THR A 117 -3.19 2.45 13.46
CA THR A 117 -2.79 3.50 14.40
C THR A 117 -2.92 3.01 15.85
N MET A 118 -4.03 2.38 16.21
CA MET A 118 -4.20 1.80 17.55
C MET A 118 -3.15 0.73 17.87
N GLY A 119 -2.83 -0.15 16.91
CA GLY A 119 -1.79 -1.16 17.07
C GLY A 119 -0.41 -0.54 17.35
N ILE A 120 -0.01 0.47 16.59
CA ILE A 120 1.27 1.18 16.77
C ILE A 120 1.30 1.89 18.13
N VAL A 121 0.22 2.58 18.50
CA VAL A 121 0.12 3.28 19.80
C VAL A 121 0.20 2.29 20.96
N ALA A 122 -0.50 1.16 20.88
CA ALA A 122 -0.47 0.13 21.92
C ALA A 122 0.96 -0.43 22.12
N VAL A 123 1.66 -0.78 21.03
CA VAL A 123 3.05 -1.25 21.10
C VAL A 123 3.97 -0.17 21.67
N GLY A 124 3.82 1.08 21.25
CA GLY A 124 4.60 2.21 21.75
C GLY A 124 4.40 2.43 23.26
N LEU A 125 3.15 2.35 23.75
CA LEU A 125 2.84 2.46 25.18
C LEU A 125 3.46 1.33 25.98
N VAL A 126 3.37 0.08 25.52
CA VAL A 126 3.96 -1.07 26.21
C VAL A 126 5.49 -0.88 26.32
N LEU A 127 6.16 -0.48 25.24
CA LEU A 127 7.59 -0.21 25.26
C LEU A 127 7.94 0.93 26.22
N ALA A 128 7.18 2.03 26.23
CA ALA A 128 7.38 3.15 27.13
C ALA A 128 7.25 2.74 28.60
N VAL A 129 6.21 1.97 28.94
CA VAL A 129 6.03 1.45 30.31
C VAL A 129 7.19 0.55 30.71
N LEU A 130 7.62 -0.37 29.85
CA LEU A 130 8.77 -1.24 30.13
C LEU A 130 10.07 -0.44 30.34
N MET A 131 10.27 0.65 29.60
CA MET A 131 11.42 1.54 29.80
C MET A 131 11.36 2.31 31.15
N LEU A 132 10.17 2.76 31.55
CA LEU A 132 9.99 3.42 32.85
C LEU A 132 10.25 2.47 34.03
N MET A 133 9.76 1.25 33.94
CA MET A 133 9.93 0.24 35.01
C MET A 133 11.39 -0.22 35.22
N ARG A 134 12.24 0.08 34.24
CA ARG A 134 13.71 -0.25 34.31
C ARG A 134 14.56 0.85 34.92
N ARG A 135 14.03 2.05 35.13
CA ARG A 135 14.71 3.17 35.77
C ARG A 135 14.56 3.12 37.29
#